data_e9111db433a6c67936b62c34254767ab
#
_entry.id   e9111db433a6c67936b62c34254767ab
#
_cell.length_a   1.000
_cell.length_b   1.000
_cell.length_c   1.000
_cell.angle_alpha   90.00
_cell.angle_beta   90.00
_cell.angle_gamma   90.00
#
_symmetry.space_group_name_H-M   'P 1'
#
loop_
_entity.id
_entity.type
_entity.pdbx_description
1 polymer ?
#
loop_
_entity_poly.entity_id
_entity_poly.type
_entity_poly.pdbx_seq_one_letter_code
_entity_poly.pdbx_strand_id
1 'polypeptide(L)'
;MSARLAIPDSRTLRLARARVPGALTTAAAEIDAEGFATLDLWLLDGVIGLEGPAEAPVVDLAGRIALPSFADIHTHLDKGHIWARQPNPDGTFMGALTSVRADREARWSAQDVAARMEFALRSAYAHGTAAIRTHLDCAGPQTALSWGVFREMREAWSGRVALQGVCLTSIEQVGTEEFPGIANETARSGGVLGTVTYPVPDLDRRLDLFFQEAMGRDLDVDLHVDETLDPESRTLRAVAAAKRRNGFGGKVLCGHCCALSAQPEAEAMETVAMVAGEGIDVVSLPLCNLYLQDRRAARTPRMRGITLVHELDAAGVRVAFASDNTRDPFYAYGDLDMLEVMRE
;
A
#
# COMPACT_ATOMS: atom_id res chain seq x y z
N MET A 1 33.94 -3.30 5.19
CA MET A 1 32.79 -3.24 6.12
C MET A 1 32.59 -1.78 6.52
N SER A 2 31.45 -1.17 6.16
CA SER A 2 31.14 0.20 6.61
C SER A 2 30.92 0.18 8.13
N ALA A 3 31.64 1.03 8.88
CA ALA A 3 31.44 1.14 10.32
C ALA A 3 29.98 1.53 10.63
N ARG A 4 29.38 0.85 11.59
CA ARG A 4 28.05 1.16 12.08
C ARG A 4 28.07 2.57 12.68
N LEU A 5 27.17 3.45 12.24
CA LEU A 5 27.05 4.79 12.81
C LEU A 5 26.55 4.68 14.26
N ALA A 6 27.25 5.34 15.17
CA ALA A 6 26.74 5.57 16.53
C ALA A 6 25.86 6.83 16.49
N ILE A 7 24.58 6.65 16.70
CA ILE A 7 23.62 7.75 16.78
C ILE A 7 23.40 8.04 18.27
N PRO A 8 23.70 9.26 18.74
CA PRO A 8 23.42 9.66 20.12
C PRO A 8 21.92 9.57 20.44
N ASP A 9 21.60 9.21 21.68
CA ASP A 9 20.23 9.31 22.20
C ASP A 9 19.92 10.78 22.49
N SER A 10 19.49 11.50 21.46
CA SER A 10 19.17 12.93 21.53
C SER A 10 18.01 13.23 20.57
N ARG A 11 17.11 14.10 21.00
CA ARG A 11 16.01 14.59 20.18
C ARG A 11 16.43 15.67 19.18
N THR A 12 17.67 16.19 19.36
CA THR A 12 18.26 17.19 18.49
C THR A 12 19.62 16.68 18.01
N LEU A 13 19.81 16.53 16.70
CA LEU A 13 21.05 16.05 16.07
C LEU A 13 21.35 16.89 14.84
N ARG A 14 22.64 17.06 14.54
CA ARG A 14 23.12 17.52 13.23
C ARG A 14 23.72 16.34 12.47
N LEU A 15 23.15 16.03 11.31
CA LEU A 15 23.64 15.02 10.38
C LEU A 15 24.55 15.72 9.35
N ALA A 16 25.84 15.64 9.56
CA ALA A 16 26.80 16.32 8.69
C ALA A 16 27.10 15.50 7.43
N ARG A 17 27.28 16.16 6.30
CA ARG A 17 27.64 15.57 5.00
C ARG A 17 26.66 14.48 4.54
N ALA A 18 25.36 14.72 4.71
CA ALA A 18 24.32 13.85 4.17
C ALA A 18 24.21 14.01 2.66
N ARG A 19 24.18 12.90 1.90
CA ARG A 19 23.75 12.93 0.50
C ARG A 19 22.23 12.80 0.42
N VAL A 20 21.58 13.82 -0.10
CA VAL A 20 20.11 13.89 -0.20
C VAL A 20 19.74 13.88 -1.69
N PRO A 21 18.80 13.03 -2.14
CA PRO A 21 18.31 13.11 -3.51
C PRO A 21 17.79 14.52 -3.83
N GLY A 22 18.22 15.08 -4.96
CA GLY A 22 17.85 16.45 -5.35
C GLY A 22 16.34 16.66 -5.44
N ALA A 23 15.60 15.65 -5.83
CA ALA A 23 14.12 15.67 -5.86
C ALA A 23 13.45 15.78 -4.48
N LEU A 24 14.17 15.47 -3.39
CA LEU A 24 13.65 15.49 -2.02
C LEU A 24 14.10 16.71 -1.20
N THR A 25 14.79 17.68 -1.81
CA THR A 25 15.23 18.88 -1.11
C THR A 25 14.85 20.15 -1.87
N THR A 26 14.48 21.18 -1.12
CA THR A 26 14.27 22.54 -1.63
C THR A 26 15.48 23.45 -1.35
N ALA A 27 16.55 22.90 -0.76
CA ALA A 27 17.77 23.65 -0.49
C ALA A 27 18.41 24.13 -1.81
N ALA A 28 18.88 25.38 -1.83
CA ALA A 28 19.72 25.89 -2.90
C ALA A 28 21.14 25.27 -2.78
N ALA A 29 21.32 24.07 -3.31
CA ALA A 29 22.55 23.31 -3.28
C ALA A 29 22.89 22.80 -4.67
N GLU A 30 24.20 22.62 -4.92
CA GLU A 30 24.66 21.98 -6.15
C GLU A 30 24.26 20.49 -6.16
N ILE A 31 23.65 20.06 -7.26
CA ILE A 31 23.27 18.67 -7.49
C ILE A 31 24.39 18.00 -8.29
N ASP A 32 24.95 16.92 -7.76
CA ASP A 32 26.00 16.15 -8.43
C ASP A 32 25.48 15.38 -9.67
N ALA A 33 26.40 14.79 -10.43
CA ALA A 33 26.06 14.03 -11.63
C ALA A 33 25.20 12.77 -11.36
N GLU A 34 25.13 12.33 -10.10
CA GLU A 34 24.28 11.21 -9.68
C GLU A 34 22.92 11.67 -9.14
N GLY A 35 22.61 12.97 -9.17
CA GLY A 35 21.34 13.54 -8.76
C GLY A 35 21.21 13.85 -7.27
N PHE A 36 22.33 13.98 -6.53
CA PHE A 36 22.32 14.24 -5.09
C PHE A 36 22.91 15.60 -4.73
N ALA A 37 22.36 16.19 -3.67
CA ALA A 37 22.98 17.29 -2.95
C ALA A 37 23.73 16.79 -1.71
N THR A 38 24.87 17.37 -1.36
CA THR A 38 25.53 17.14 -0.07
C THR A 38 25.17 18.27 0.88
N LEU A 39 24.47 17.94 1.95
CA LEU A 39 23.89 18.88 2.90
C LEU A 39 24.20 18.48 4.34
N ASP A 40 24.19 19.48 5.22
CA ASP A 40 24.01 19.25 6.65
C ASP A 40 22.51 19.36 6.96
N LEU A 41 22.01 18.37 7.71
CA LEU A 41 20.61 18.30 8.11
C LEU A 41 20.52 18.35 9.64
N TRP A 42 19.47 18.97 10.16
CA TRP A 42 19.15 18.93 11.59
C TRP A 42 17.90 18.08 11.80
N LEU A 43 17.96 17.21 12.79
CA LEU A 43 16.79 16.51 13.33
C LEU A 43 16.37 17.26 14.59
N LEU A 44 15.16 17.80 14.59
CA LEU A 44 14.59 18.54 15.71
C LEU A 44 13.27 17.87 16.10
N ASP A 45 13.27 17.12 17.17
CA ASP A 45 12.08 16.36 17.61
C ASP A 45 11.43 15.48 16.50
N GLY A 46 12.28 14.83 15.69
CA GLY A 46 11.84 13.97 14.59
C GLY A 46 11.52 14.70 13.27
N VAL A 47 11.69 16.02 13.23
CA VAL A 47 11.50 16.81 12.00
C VAL A 47 12.87 17.14 11.40
N ILE A 48 12.99 16.95 10.09
CA ILE A 48 14.21 17.32 9.33
C ILE A 48 14.15 18.80 8.96
N GLY A 49 15.23 19.51 9.26
CA GLY A 49 15.44 20.92 8.89
C GLY A 49 16.80 21.15 8.24
N LEU A 50 16.96 22.31 7.60
CA LEU A 50 18.23 22.76 7.02
C LEU A 50 19.06 23.64 7.99
N GLU A 51 18.45 24.04 9.09
CA GLU A 51 19.06 24.87 10.13
C GLU A 51 18.71 24.32 11.52
N GLY A 52 19.56 24.58 12.51
CA GLY A 52 19.33 24.19 13.89
C GLY A 52 20.43 24.69 14.84
N PRO A 53 20.38 24.31 16.12
CA PRO A 53 21.34 24.74 17.11
C PRO A 53 22.78 24.35 16.74
N ALA A 54 23.72 25.29 16.93
CA ALA A 54 25.14 25.05 16.62
C ALA A 54 25.78 23.99 17.53
N GLU A 55 25.27 23.88 18.77
CA GLU A 55 25.71 22.93 19.80
C GLU A 55 25.09 21.53 19.67
N ALA A 56 24.21 21.29 18.66
CA ALA A 56 23.61 19.98 18.46
C ALA A 56 24.69 18.88 18.27
N PRO A 57 24.56 17.73 18.91
CA PRO A 57 25.47 16.61 18.69
C PRO A 57 25.57 16.26 17.20
N VAL A 58 26.81 16.11 16.71
CA VAL A 58 27.07 15.87 15.29
C VAL A 58 27.23 14.39 14.99
N VAL A 59 26.50 13.91 13.99
CA VAL A 59 26.68 12.60 13.38
C VAL A 59 27.18 12.80 11.96
N ASP A 60 28.42 12.47 11.69
CA ASP A 60 28.99 12.58 10.35
C ASP A 60 28.57 11.38 9.50
N LEU A 61 27.75 11.63 8.49
CA LEU A 61 27.27 10.61 7.57
C LEU A 61 28.32 10.20 6.52
N ALA A 62 29.38 10.97 6.37
CA ALA A 62 30.47 10.70 5.43
C ALA A 62 29.98 10.39 4.01
N GLY A 63 28.98 11.13 3.53
CA GLY A 63 28.41 10.96 2.20
C GLY A 63 27.40 9.81 2.07
N ARG A 64 26.88 9.27 3.18
CA ARG A 64 25.77 8.31 3.13
C ARG A 64 24.48 9.01 2.71
N ILE A 65 23.63 8.26 2.01
CA ILE A 65 22.31 8.76 1.59
C ILE A 65 21.41 8.91 2.81
N ALA A 66 20.76 10.07 2.91
CA ALA A 66 19.72 10.34 3.87
C ALA A 66 18.38 10.47 3.14
N LEU A 67 17.40 9.72 3.59
CA LEU A 67 16.04 9.72 3.09
C LEU A 67 15.09 10.09 4.24
N PRO A 68 13.92 10.69 3.96
CA PRO A 68 12.85 10.78 4.95
C PRO A 68 12.37 9.37 5.32
N SER A 69 11.68 9.24 6.45
CA SER A 69 10.98 8.00 6.77
C SER A 69 9.91 7.69 5.72
N PHE A 70 9.69 6.40 5.49
CA PHE A 70 8.75 5.92 4.49
C PHE A 70 7.31 5.89 4.99
N ALA A 71 6.38 6.02 4.04
CA ALA A 71 4.97 5.69 4.20
C ALA A 71 4.63 4.54 3.25
N ASP A 72 4.29 3.38 3.80
CA ASP A 72 3.83 2.22 3.05
C ASP A 72 2.30 2.23 3.00
N ILE A 73 1.76 2.62 1.85
CA ILE A 73 0.33 2.95 1.74
C ILE A 73 -0.55 1.78 1.32
N HIS A 74 0.02 0.58 1.15
CA HIS A 74 -0.75 -0.61 0.80
C HIS A 74 -0.04 -1.86 1.29
N THR A 75 -0.55 -2.43 2.38
CA THR A 75 -0.03 -3.65 3.02
C THR A 75 -1.17 -4.55 3.48
N HIS A 76 -0.82 -5.76 3.94
CA HIS A 76 -1.75 -6.76 4.47
C HIS A 76 -1.23 -7.34 5.78
N LEU A 77 -1.23 -6.56 6.85
CA LEU A 77 -0.60 -6.97 8.12
C LEU A 77 -1.32 -8.13 8.81
N ASP A 78 -2.65 -8.28 8.61
CA ASP A 78 -3.42 -9.37 9.22
C ASP A 78 -3.25 -10.72 8.53
N LYS A 79 -2.79 -10.77 7.26
CA LYS A 79 -2.53 -12.01 6.53
C LYS A 79 -1.05 -12.30 6.30
N GLY A 80 -0.15 -11.38 6.56
CA GLY A 80 1.29 -11.58 6.41
C GLY A 80 1.84 -12.71 7.29
N HIS A 81 3.02 -13.23 6.91
CA HIS A 81 3.82 -14.22 7.66
C HIS A 81 3.15 -15.60 7.85
N ILE A 82 2.23 -16.00 6.97
CA ILE A 82 1.62 -17.33 6.99
C ILE A 82 2.24 -18.32 5.98
N TRP A 83 3.13 -17.86 5.10
CA TRP A 83 3.74 -18.71 4.05
C TRP A 83 4.30 -20.03 4.56
N ALA A 84 5.02 -20.03 5.68
CA ALA A 84 5.68 -21.22 6.22
C ALA A 84 4.69 -22.33 6.63
N ARG A 85 3.45 -21.95 6.97
CA ARG A 85 2.40 -22.88 7.40
C ARG A 85 1.32 -23.14 6.35
N GLN A 86 1.18 -22.24 5.39
CA GLN A 86 0.18 -22.31 4.33
C GLN A 86 0.74 -21.70 3.03
N PRO A 87 1.64 -22.41 2.32
CA PRO A 87 2.19 -21.91 1.06
C PRO A 87 1.15 -21.94 -0.07
N ASN A 88 1.41 -21.15 -1.11
CA ASN A 88 0.64 -21.23 -2.35
C ASN A 88 1.05 -22.48 -3.14
N PRO A 89 0.11 -23.41 -3.43
CA PRO A 89 0.46 -24.73 -3.99
C PRO A 89 0.87 -24.68 -5.47
N ASP A 90 0.41 -23.71 -6.24
CA ASP A 90 0.59 -23.65 -7.69
C ASP A 90 1.16 -22.31 -8.18
N GLY A 91 1.32 -21.34 -7.28
CA GLY A 91 1.83 -20.00 -7.59
C GLY A 91 0.86 -19.11 -8.37
N THR A 92 -0.43 -19.49 -8.46
CA THR A 92 -1.47 -18.68 -9.10
C THR A 92 -2.16 -17.75 -8.10
N PHE A 93 -2.84 -16.73 -8.60
CA PHE A 93 -3.69 -15.85 -7.78
C PHE A 93 -4.78 -16.66 -7.05
N MET A 94 -5.45 -17.58 -7.74
CA MET A 94 -6.50 -18.43 -7.14
C MET A 94 -5.95 -19.40 -6.11
N GLY A 95 -4.74 -19.93 -6.32
CA GLY A 95 -4.02 -20.75 -5.32
C GLY A 95 -3.71 -19.94 -4.06
N ALA A 96 -3.27 -18.67 -4.22
CA ALA A 96 -3.04 -17.78 -3.09
C ALA A 96 -4.32 -17.49 -2.31
N LEU A 97 -5.40 -17.09 -3.00
CA LEU A 97 -6.69 -16.78 -2.40
C LEU A 97 -7.26 -17.96 -1.60
N THR A 98 -7.22 -19.16 -2.20
CA THR A 98 -7.70 -20.38 -1.55
C THR A 98 -6.87 -20.73 -0.30
N SER A 99 -5.56 -20.57 -0.38
CA SER A 99 -4.65 -20.83 0.74
C SER A 99 -4.86 -19.87 1.90
N VAL A 100 -4.99 -18.56 1.63
CA VAL A 100 -5.29 -17.56 2.66
C VAL A 100 -6.63 -17.83 3.32
N ARG A 101 -7.65 -18.15 2.53
CA ARG A 101 -8.98 -18.47 3.06
C ARG A 101 -8.93 -19.69 4.00
N ALA A 102 -8.24 -20.76 3.59
CA ALA A 102 -8.10 -21.98 4.41
C ALA A 102 -7.35 -21.70 5.73
N ASP A 103 -6.28 -20.89 5.70
CA ASP A 103 -5.55 -20.53 6.91
C ASP A 103 -6.38 -19.63 7.83
N ARG A 104 -7.11 -18.65 7.26
CA ARG A 104 -8.02 -17.77 8.00
C ARG A 104 -9.08 -18.55 8.76
N GLU A 105 -9.79 -19.44 8.07
CA GLU A 105 -10.86 -20.24 8.66
C GLU A 105 -10.35 -21.21 9.76
N ALA A 106 -9.12 -21.70 9.63
CA ALA A 106 -8.55 -22.68 10.55
C ALA A 106 -7.78 -22.07 11.72
N ARG A 107 -7.17 -20.88 11.58
CA ARG A 107 -6.09 -20.47 12.50
C ARG A 107 -6.12 -19.01 12.97
N TRP A 108 -6.83 -18.10 12.29
CA TRP A 108 -6.77 -16.67 12.65
C TRP A 108 -7.58 -16.39 13.91
N SER A 109 -6.93 -16.56 15.06
CA SER A 109 -7.39 -15.99 16.32
C SER A 109 -6.86 -14.59 16.51
N ALA A 110 -7.43 -13.80 17.44
CA ALA A 110 -6.90 -12.48 17.78
C ALA A 110 -5.43 -12.53 18.18
N GLN A 111 -5.02 -13.54 18.95
CA GLN A 111 -3.63 -13.74 19.34
C GLN A 111 -2.70 -14.03 18.14
N ASP A 112 -3.12 -14.87 17.19
CA ASP A 112 -2.34 -15.19 15.99
C ASP A 112 -2.17 -13.94 15.11
N VAL A 113 -3.26 -13.22 14.86
CA VAL A 113 -3.23 -11.98 14.06
C VAL A 113 -2.38 -10.92 14.73
N ALA A 114 -2.53 -10.70 16.04
CA ALA A 114 -1.74 -9.73 16.81
C ALA A 114 -0.23 -10.05 16.76
N ALA A 115 0.16 -11.31 16.92
CA ALA A 115 1.57 -11.71 16.88
C ALA A 115 2.19 -11.45 15.50
N ARG A 116 1.45 -11.70 14.41
CA ARG A 116 1.92 -11.45 13.04
C ARG A 116 1.99 -9.96 12.70
N MET A 117 0.97 -9.17 13.08
CA MET A 117 0.99 -7.72 12.92
C MET A 117 2.14 -7.08 13.71
N GLU A 118 2.36 -7.48 14.96
CA GLU A 118 3.46 -6.97 15.78
C GLU A 118 4.82 -7.25 15.13
N PHE A 119 5.03 -8.47 14.62
CA PHE A 119 6.27 -8.82 13.93
C PHE A 119 6.47 -7.98 12.64
N ALA A 120 5.42 -7.84 11.84
CA ALA A 120 5.43 -7.03 10.62
C ALA A 120 5.75 -5.54 10.92
N LEU A 121 5.13 -4.98 11.95
CA LEU A 121 5.36 -3.59 12.37
C LEU A 121 6.80 -3.37 12.86
N ARG A 122 7.39 -4.32 13.59
CA ARG A 122 8.81 -4.27 13.97
C ARG A 122 9.73 -4.30 12.76
N SER A 123 9.42 -5.13 11.77
CA SER A 123 10.19 -5.20 10.52
C SER A 123 10.13 -3.86 9.77
N ALA A 124 8.94 -3.36 9.50
CA ALA A 124 8.74 -2.08 8.80
C ALA A 124 9.42 -0.90 9.52
N TYR A 125 9.28 -0.83 10.85
CA TYR A 125 9.94 0.20 11.66
C TYR A 125 11.47 0.12 11.58
N ALA A 126 12.03 -1.10 11.61
CA ALA A 126 13.47 -1.31 11.47
C ALA A 126 13.99 -0.88 10.10
N HIS A 127 13.15 -0.93 9.05
CA HIS A 127 13.44 -0.47 7.69
C HIS A 127 13.09 1.02 7.46
N GLY A 128 12.73 1.77 8.52
CA GLY A 128 12.53 3.22 8.45
C GLY A 128 11.13 3.65 8.04
N THR A 129 10.12 2.79 8.11
CA THR A 129 8.74 3.13 7.84
C THR A 129 8.07 3.77 9.06
N ALA A 130 7.49 4.95 8.90
CA ALA A 130 6.82 5.73 9.95
C ALA A 130 5.29 5.76 9.80
N ALA A 131 4.75 5.35 8.67
CA ALA A 131 3.31 5.29 8.44
C ALA A 131 2.97 4.06 7.58
N ILE A 132 1.88 3.37 7.94
CA ILE A 132 1.39 2.20 7.20
C ILE A 132 -0.12 2.28 7.04
N ARG A 133 -0.58 2.05 5.79
CA ARG A 133 -1.97 1.70 5.51
C ARG A 133 -2.05 0.20 5.26
N THR A 134 -2.93 -0.49 6.00
CA THR A 134 -3.11 -1.93 5.89
C THR A 134 -4.54 -2.31 5.57
N HIS A 135 -4.71 -3.21 4.59
CA HIS A 135 -5.98 -3.83 4.26
C HIS A 135 -6.23 -5.00 5.21
N LEU A 136 -7.42 -5.02 5.80
CA LEU A 136 -7.86 -6.01 6.78
C LEU A 136 -8.93 -6.89 6.15
N ASP A 137 -8.73 -8.19 6.14
CA ASP A 137 -9.72 -9.15 5.62
C ASP A 137 -11.02 -9.06 6.39
N CYS A 138 -12.11 -8.71 5.69
CA CYS A 138 -13.44 -8.53 6.25
C CYS A 138 -14.43 -9.53 5.64
N ALA A 139 -14.66 -10.62 6.36
CA ALA A 139 -15.64 -11.66 6.02
C ALA A 139 -16.18 -12.30 7.30
N GLY A 140 -17.49 -12.24 7.53
CA GLY A 140 -18.14 -12.80 8.71
C GLY A 140 -17.48 -12.36 10.04
N PRO A 141 -17.23 -13.30 10.96
CA PRO A 141 -16.63 -12.99 12.27
C PRO A 141 -15.23 -12.38 12.20
N GLN A 142 -14.50 -12.62 11.10
CA GLN A 142 -13.15 -12.09 10.93
C GLN A 142 -13.13 -10.55 10.89
N THR A 143 -14.19 -9.91 10.39
CA THR A 143 -14.31 -8.46 10.38
C THR A 143 -14.07 -7.86 11.76
N ALA A 144 -14.82 -8.28 12.77
CA ALA A 144 -14.69 -7.76 14.13
C ALA A 144 -13.34 -8.12 14.76
N LEU A 145 -12.81 -9.29 14.45
CA LEU A 145 -11.52 -9.76 14.96
C LEU A 145 -10.36 -8.93 14.39
N SER A 146 -10.23 -8.81 13.06
CA SER A 146 -9.14 -8.06 12.43
C SER A 146 -9.15 -6.60 12.84
N TRP A 147 -10.32 -5.95 12.85
CA TRP A 147 -10.45 -4.56 13.31
C TRP A 147 -10.16 -4.38 14.80
N GLY A 148 -10.52 -5.35 15.65
CA GLY A 148 -10.20 -5.35 17.06
C GLY A 148 -8.69 -5.31 17.30
N VAL A 149 -7.98 -6.26 16.69
CA VAL A 149 -6.51 -6.34 16.77
C VAL A 149 -5.85 -5.09 16.16
N PHE A 150 -6.35 -4.60 15.04
CA PHE A 150 -5.83 -3.38 14.43
C PHE A 150 -5.89 -2.17 15.36
N ARG A 151 -7.00 -1.96 16.09
CA ARG A 151 -7.12 -0.85 17.04
C ARG A 151 -6.11 -0.97 18.18
N GLU A 152 -5.91 -2.18 18.72
CA GLU A 152 -4.91 -2.45 19.75
C GLU A 152 -3.48 -2.16 19.22
N MET A 153 -3.15 -2.62 18.02
CA MET A 153 -1.84 -2.35 17.41
C MET A 153 -1.64 -0.86 17.12
N ARG A 154 -2.66 -0.16 16.65
CA ARG A 154 -2.59 1.29 16.40
C ARG A 154 -2.29 2.07 17.68
N GLU A 155 -2.88 1.71 18.79
CA GLU A 155 -2.60 2.31 20.09
C GLU A 155 -1.18 1.96 20.57
N ALA A 156 -0.82 0.68 20.54
CA ALA A 156 0.49 0.19 20.98
C ALA A 156 1.67 0.77 20.19
N TRP A 157 1.47 1.09 18.91
CA TRP A 157 2.50 1.64 18.02
C TRP A 157 2.42 3.16 17.86
N SER A 158 1.50 3.82 18.56
CA SER A 158 1.38 5.29 18.55
C SER A 158 2.73 5.97 18.87
N GLY A 159 3.08 6.99 18.09
CA GLY A 159 4.37 7.70 18.20
C GLY A 159 5.56 6.97 17.55
N ARG A 160 5.40 5.74 17.05
CA ARG A 160 6.43 5.01 16.27
C ARG A 160 6.02 4.82 14.82
N VAL A 161 4.85 4.24 14.59
CA VAL A 161 4.27 4.05 13.25
C VAL A 161 2.81 4.48 13.28
N ALA A 162 2.44 5.41 12.42
CA ALA A 162 1.06 5.81 12.22
C ALA A 162 0.32 4.73 11.42
N LEU A 163 -0.80 4.20 11.94
CA LEU A 163 -1.56 3.13 11.30
C LEU A 163 -2.91 3.61 10.80
N GLN A 164 -3.23 3.28 9.54
CA GLN A 164 -4.55 3.44 8.93
C GLN A 164 -5.04 2.08 8.42
N GLY A 165 -6.26 1.70 8.78
CA GLY A 165 -6.90 0.46 8.34
C GLY A 165 -7.83 0.69 7.15
N VAL A 166 -7.87 -0.26 6.23
CA VAL A 166 -8.83 -0.33 5.14
C VAL A 166 -9.59 -1.66 5.26
N CYS A 167 -10.90 -1.68 5.12
CA CYS A 167 -11.58 -2.96 5.02
C CYS A 167 -11.33 -3.59 3.65
N LEU A 168 -11.10 -4.90 3.62
CA LEU A 168 -10.94 -5.66 2.39
C LEU A 168 -12.00 -6.74 2.31
N THR A 169 -12.89 -6.60 1.35
CA THR A 169 -13.93 -7.58 1.06
C THR A 169 -14.14 -7.72 -0.45
N SER A 170 -14.88 -8.72 -0.89
CA SER A 170 -15.20 -8.89 -2.31
C SER A 170 -16.27 -7.90 -2.75
N ILE A 171 -16.23 -7.46 -4.02
CA ILE A 171 -17.32 -6.65 -4.62
C ILE A 171 -18.67 -7.37 -4.55
N GLU A 172 -18.69 -8.71 -4.50
CA GLU A 172 -19.92 -9.48 -4.35
C GLU A 172 -20.59 -9.34 -2.98
N GLN A 173 -19.83 -8.92 -1.96
CA GLN A 173 -20.40 -8.59 -0.64
C GLN A 173 -21.14 -7.27 -0.64
N VAL A 174 -20.80 -6.35 -1.54
CA VAL A 174 -21.48 -5.07 -1.65
C VAL A 174 -22.93 -5.29 -2.07
N GLY A 175 -23.86 -4.75 -1.29
CA GLY A 175 -25.29 -4.91 -1.50
C GLY A 175 -25.90 -6.17 -0.84
N THR A 176 -25.11 -6.95 -0.06
CA THR A 176 -25.64 -7.97 0.84
C THR A 176 -26.06 -7.36 2.18
N GLU A 177 -26.80 -8.10 3.00
CA GLU A 177 -27.20 -7.67 4.35
C GLU A 177 -25.99 -7.50 5.31
N GLU A 178 -24.87 -8.13 5.03
CA GLU A 178 -23.65 -8.07 5.84
C GLU A 178 -22.85 -6.78 5.60
N PHE A 179 -22.85 -6.24 4.38
CA PHE A 179 -21.96 -5.14 3.98
C PHE A 179 -22.14 -3.86 4.81
N PRO A 180 -23.36 -3.40 5.18
CA PRO A 180 -23.51 -2.26 6.09
C PRO A 180 -22.82 -2.46 7.44
N GLY A 181 -22.76 -3.70 7.95
CA GLY A 181 -22.05 -4.06 9.17
C GLY A 181 -20.53 -3.86 9.03
N ILE A 182 -19.96 -4.29 7.88
CA ILE A 182 -18.52 -4.07 7.54
C ILE A 182 -18.22 -2.57 7.46
N ALA A 183 -19.07 -1.80 6.75
CA ALA A 183 -18.89 -0.37 6.61
C ALA A 183 -19.01 0.38 7.96
N ASN A 184 -19.93 -0.05 8.84
CA ASN A 184 -20.05 0.50 10.19
C ASN A 184 -18.80 0.21 11.06
N GLU A 185 -18.25 -1.00 11.00
CA GLU A 185 -17.04 -1.36 11.73
C GLU A 185 -15.83 -0.54 11.24
N THR A 186 -15.73 -0.33 9.92
CA THR A 186 -14.72 0.52 9.29
C THR A 186 -14.83 1.96 9.79
N ALA A 187 -16.02 2.55 9.74
CA ALA A 187 -16.27 3.92 10.21
C ALA A 187 -15.96 4.09 11.70
N ARG A 188 -16.43 3.15 12.55
CA ARG A 188 -16.17 3.15 14.00
C ARG A 188 -14.68 3.11 14.32
N SER A 189 -13.89 2.47 13.46
CA SER A 189 -12.44 2.34 13.62
C SER A 189 -11.65 3.51 13.02
N GLY A 190 -12.32 4.50 12.40
CA GLY A 190 -11.67 5.59 11.68
C GLY A 190 -10.87 5.09 10.49
N GLY A 191 -11.40 4.07 9.81
CA GLY A 191 -10.79 3.42 8.66
C GLY A 191 -11.23 3.99 7.32
N VAL A 192 -10.82 3.33 6.25
CA VAL A 192 -11.15 3.61 4.85
C VAL A 192 -11.97 2.45 4.31
N LEU A 193 -13.01 2.73 3.52
CA LEU A 193 -13.84 1.67 2.95
C LEU A 193 -13.15 1.08 1.72
N GLY A 194 -13.05 -0.24 1.64
CA GLY A 194 -12.36 -0.92 0.54
C GLY A 194 -13.09 -2.17 0.05
N THR A 195 -12.80 -2.54 -1.18
CA THR A 195 -13.27 -3.77 -1.80
C THR A 195 -12.32 -4.21 -2.92
N VAL A 196 -12.33 -5.52 -3.24
CA VAL A 196 -11.67 -6.05 -4.44
C VAL A 196 -12.65 -6.01 -5.58
N THR A 197 -12.31 -5.36 -6.68
CA THR A 197 -13.14 -5.28 -7.88
C THR A 197 -12.62 -6.20 -8.98
N TYR A 198 -13.53 -6.92 -9.59
CA TYR A 198 -13.33 -7.77 -10.76
C TYR A 198 -14.65 -7.83 -11.56
N PRO A 199 -14.63 -8.29 -12.82
CA PRO A 199 -15.84 -8.34 -13.64
C PRO A 199 -16.90 -9.25 -13.01
N VAL A 200 -18.07 -8.65 -12.72
CA VAL A 200 -19.30 -9.34 -12.31
C VAL A 200 -20.47 -8.75 -13.08
N PRO A 201 -21.56 -9.50 -13.32
CA PRO A 201 -22.66 -9.03 -14.18
C PRO A 201 -23.30 -7.71 -13.73
N ASP A 202 -23.36 -7.45 -12.42
CA ASP A 202 -23.99 -6.26 -11.81
C ASP A 202 -22.98 -5.28 -11.19
N LEU A 203 -21.76 -5.22 -11.74
CA LEU A 203 -20.65 -4.41 -11.21
C LEU A 203 -21.04 -2.94 -11.00
N ASP A 204 -21.66 -2.30 -12.00
CA ASP A 204 -22.04 -0.90 -11.91
C ASP A 204 -22.99 -0.62 -10.75
N ARG A 205 -24.00 -1.48 -10.56
CA ARG A 205 -24.93 -1.37 -9.43
C ARG A 205 -24.21 -1.54 -8.09
N ARG A 206 -23.28 -2.49 -8.00
CA ARG A 206 -22.50 -2.72 -6.77
C ARG A 206 -21.58 -1.54 -6.47
N LEU A 207 -20.93 -0.98 -7.46
CA LEU A 207 -20.11 0.21 -7.29
C LEU A 207 -20.96 1.42 -6.84
N ASP A 208 -22.16 1.59 -7.37
CA ASP A 208 -23.06 2.65 -6.90
C ASP A 208 -23.42 2.46 -5.43
N LEU A 209 -23.79 1.25 -5.01
CA LEU A 209 -24.07 0.94 -3.61
C LEU A 209 -22.83 1.15 -2.73
N PHE A 210 -21.64 0.77 -3.21
CA PHE A 210 -20.39 0.96 -2.49
C PHE A 210 -20.11 2.45 -2.21
N PHE A 211 -20.22 3.30 -3.23
CA PHE A 211 -20.03 4.74 -3.05
C PHE A 211 -21.13 5.37 -2.16
N GLN A 212 -22.36 4.90 -2.25
CA GLN A 212 -23.45 5.36 -1.37
C GLN A 212 -23.18 5.00 0.10
N GLU A 213 -22.68 3.79 0.39
CA GLU A 213 -22.27 3.37 1.74
C GLU A 213 -21.08 4.20 2.26
N ALA A 214 -20.12 4.55 1.40
CA ALA A 214 -19.01 5.43 1.74
C ALA A 214 -19.49 6.85 2.06
N MET A 215 -20.33 7.44 1.20
CA MET A 215 -20.91 8.78 1.43
C MET A 215 -21.76 8.84 2.69
N GLY A 216 -22.57 7.81 2.93
CA GLY A 216 -23.45 7.75 4.12
C GLY A 216 -22.68 7.74 5.45
N ARG A 217 -21.36 7.48 5.43
CA ARG A 217 -20.48 7.40 6.62
C ARG A 217 -19.29 8.34 6.57
N ASP A 218 -19.23 9.23 5.57
CA ASP A 218 -18.10 10.16 5.36
C ASP A 218 -16.75 9.44 5.28
N LEU A 219 -16.67 8.36 4.49
CA LEU A 219 -15.48 7.55 4.33
C LEU A 219 -14.80 7.82 2.99
N ASP A 220 -13.48 7.95 3.02
CA ASP A 220 -12.63 7.77 1.84
C ASP A 220 -12.65 6.30 1.39
N VAL A 221 -12.23 6.02 0.16
CA VAL A 221 -12.25 4.66 -0.39
C VAL A 221 -10.89 4.24 -0.96
N ASP A 222 -10.59 2.94 -0.85
CA ASP A 222 -9.35 2.32 -1.31
C ASP A 222 -9.66 0.92 -1.86
N LEU A 223 -9.45 0.72 -3.17
CA LEU A 223 -9.90 -0.47 -3.88
C LEU A 223 -8.74 -1.26 -4.46
N HIS A 224 -8.81 -2.59 -4.39
CA HIS A 224 -8.01 -3.46 -5.26
C HIS A 224 -8.72 -3.57 -6.61
N VAL A 225 -8.05 -3.21 -7.68
CA VAL A 225 -8.66 -3.04 -8.99
C VAL A 225 -7.87 -3.79 -10.05
N ASP A 226 -8.55 -4.65 -10.80
CA ASP A 226 -7.98 -5.30 -11.98
C ASP A 226 -6.60 -5.94 -11.74
N GLU A 227 -6.43 -6.68 -10.63
CA GLU A 227 -5.22 -7.43 -10.31
C GLU A 227 -5.11 -8.69 -11.17
N THR A 228 -5.13 -8.50 -12.47
CA THR A 228 -5.09 -9.55 -13.49
C THR A 228 -4.46 -9.02 -14.77
N LEU A 229 -4.02 -9.91 -15.66
CA LEU A 229 -3.58 -9.59 -17.01
C LEU A 229 -4.67 -9.84 -18.07
N ASP A 230 -5.90 -10.08 -17.66
CA ASP A 230 -7.04 -10.17 -18.55
C ASP A 230 -7.39 -8.77 -19.11
N PRO A 231 -7.19 -8.47 -20.40
CA PRO A 231 -7.50 -7.16 -20.97
C PRO A 231 -8.99 -6.82 -20.94
N GLU A 232 -9.87 -7.82 -20.78
CA GLU A 232 -11.31 -7.60 -20.64
C GLU A 232 -11.71 -7.15 -19.22
N SER A 233 -10.81 -7.24 -18.23
CA SER A 233 -11.03 -6.65 -16.92
C SER A 233 -10.87 -5.13 -17.00
N ARG A 234 -11.97 -4.41 -16.88
CA ARG A 234 -12.07 -2.95 -17.05
C ARG A 234 -12.70 -2.29 -15.83
N THR A 235 -12.44 -2.84 -14.65
CA THR A 235 -13.11 -2.35 -13.44
C THR A 235 -12.58 -1.00 -12.98
N LEU A 236 -11.33 -0.63 -13.32
CA LEU A 236 -10.82 0.72 -13.11
C LEU A 236 -11.67 1.79 -13.81
N ARG A 237 -12.03 1.53 -15.07
CA ARG A 237 -12.95 2.41 -15.84
C ARG A 237 -14.33 2.47 -15.21
N ALA A 238 -14.84 1.33 -14.72
CA ALA A 238 -16.11 1.27 -14.03
C ALA A 238 -16.10 2.04 -12.70
N VAL A 239 -15.02 1.97 -11.93
CA VAL A 239 -14.83 2.75 -10.69
C VAL A 239 -14.84 4.25 -10.99
N ALA A 240 -14.10 4.72 -11.99
CA ALA A 240 -14.09 6.13 -12.38
C ALA A 240 -15.49 6.61 -12.83
N ALA A 241 -16.20 5.80 -13.62
CA ALA A 241 -17.57 6.09 -14.03
C ALA A 241 -18.53 6.14 -12.83
N ALA A 242 -18.41 5.21 -11.87
CA ALA A 242 -19.25 5.17 -10.68
C ALA A 242 -18.98 6.35 -9.74
N LYS A 243 -17.70 6.73 -9.54
CA LYS A 243 -17.33 7.95 -8.79
C LYS A 243 -18.06 9.17 -9.35
N ARG A 244 -17.96 9.39 -10.66
CA ARG A 244 -18.65 10.49 -11.38
C ARG A 244 -20.15 10.40 -11.22
N ARG A 245 -20.76 9.24 -11.48
CA ARG A 245 -22.19 9.01 -11.47
C ARG A 245 -22.83 9.28 -10.12
N ASN A 246 -22.11 8.96 -9.03
CA ASN A 246 -22.58 9.20 -7.66
C ASN A 246 -22.14 10.57 -7.10
N GLY A 247 -21.36 11.36 -7.82
CA GLY A 247 -20.83 12.63 -7.31
C GLY A 247 -19.98 12.48 -6.05
N PHE A 248 -19.23 11.38 -5.94
CA PHE A 248 -18.43 11.08 -4.74
C PHE A 248 -17.27 12.08 -4.58
N GLY A 249 -17.32 12.89 -3.52
CA GLY A 249 -16.33 13.94 -3.23
C GLY A 249 -15.15 13.49 -2.37
N GLY A 250 -15.18 12.29 -1.80
CA GLY A 250 -14.08 11.73 -1.00
C GLY A 250 -12.89 11.31 -1.84
N LYS A 251 -11.80 10.95 -1.17
CA LYS A 251 -10.58 10.44 -1.84
C LYS A 251 -10.80 9.01 -2.31
N VAL A 252 -10.24 8.71 -3.49
CA VAL A 252 -10.27 7.36 -4.08
C VAL A 252 -8.83 6.96 -4.41
N LEU A 253 -8.40 5.80 -3.88
CA LEU A 253 -7.15 5.15 -4.24
C LEU A 253 -7.49 3.81 -4.91
N CYS A 254 -6.84 3.51 -6.03
CA CYS A 254 -6.95 2.23 -6.73
C CYS A 254 -5.60 1.52 -6.73
N GLY A 255 -5.54 0.33 -6.15
CA GLY A 255 -4.36 -0.52 -6.13
C GLY A 255 -4.30 -1.47 -7.32
N HIS A 256 -3.08 -1.92 -7.67
CA HIS A 256 -2.73 -2.85 -8.74
C HIS A 256 -2.96 -2.32 -10.15
N CYS A 257 -4.19 -2.25 -10.63
CA CYS A 257 -4.56 -1.81 -11.99
C CYS A 257 -3.76 -2.53 -13.10
N CYS A 258 -3.41 -3.81 -12.90
CA CYS A 258 -2.50 -4.57 -13.78
C CYS A 258 -3.06 -4.75 -15.19
N ALA A 259 -4.38 -4.99 -15.32
CA ALA A 259 -5.03 -5.22 -16.58
C ALA A 259 -4.88 -4.05 -17.57
N LEU A 260 -4.69 -2.83 -17.04
CA LEU A 260 -4.52 -1.62 -17.87
C LEU A 260 -3.33 -1.77 -18.82
N SER A 261 -2.22 -2.41 -18.39
CA SER A 261 -1.05 -2.66 -19.23
C SER A 261 -1.24 -3.76 -20.31
N ALA A 262 -2.31 -4.54 -20.20
CA ALA A 262 -2.65 -5.61 -21.14
C ALA A 262 -3.74 -5.18 -22.15
N GLN A 263 -4.39 -4.04 -21.93
CA GLN A 263 -5.46 -3.50 -22.78
C GLN A 263 -4.89 -2.88 -24.08
N PRO A 264 -5.70 -2.77 -25.15
CA PRO A 264 -5.32 -1.98 -26.32
C PRO A 264 -4.98 -0.53 -25.93
N GLU A 265 -3.90 0.02 -26.47
CA GLU A 265 -3.35 1.32 -26.07
C GLU A 265 -4.40 2.44 -26.06
N ALA A 266 -5.23 2.54 -27.09
CA ALA A 266 -6.26 3.57 -27.17
C ALA A 266 -7.28 3.47 -26.03
N GLU A 267 -7.72 2.26 -25.68
CA GLU A 267 -8.67 2.03 -24.58
C GLU A 267 -8.02 2.31 -23.21
N ALA A 268 -6.77 1.91 -23.04
CA ALA A 268 -6.00 2.20 -21.83
C ALA A 268 -5.86 3.71 -21.61
N MET A 269 -5.51 4.48 -22.67
CA MET A 269 -5.40 5.94 -22.57
C MET A 269 -6.74 6.65 -22.29
N GLU A 270 -7.85 6.16 -22.83
CA GLU A 270 -9.18 6.65 -22.44
C GLU A 270 -9.44 6.44 -20.94
N THR A 271 -9.07 5.26 -20.41
CA THR A 271 -9.22 4.95 -18.99
C THR A 271 -8.31 5.84 -18.13
N VAL A 272 -7.05 6.04 -18.52
CA VAL A 272 -6.12 6.98 -17.86
C VAL A 272 -6.70 8.38 -17.80
N ALA A 273 -7.26 8.89 -18.90
CA ALA A 273 -7.88 10.21 -18.94
C ALA A 273 -9.11 10.31 -18.01
N MET A 274 -9.91 9.24 -17.91
CA MET A 274 -11.03 9.19 -16.96
C MET A 274 -10.56 9.22 -15.50
N VAL A 275 -9.55 8.43 -15.17
CA VAL A 275 -8.95 8.36 -13.82
C VAL A 275 -8.41 9.74 -13.40
N ALA A 276 -7.66 10.39 -14.29
CA ALA A 276 -7.14 11.74 -14.07
C ALA A 276 -8.29 12.76 -13.89
N GLY A 277 -9.29 12.73 -14.77
CA GLY A 277 -10.43 13.65 -14.73
C GLY A 277 -11.29 13.53 -13.47
N GLU A 278 -11.32 12.34 -12.85
CA GLU A 278 -12.03 12.10 -11.59
C GLU A 278 -11.15 12.29 -10.35
N GLY A 279 -9.87 12.62 -10.49
CA GLY A 279 -8.96 12.80 -9.36
C GLY A 279 -8.81 11.51 -8.53
N ILE A 280 -8.68 10.37 -9.19
CA ILE A 280 -8.40 9.07 -8.58
C ILE A 280 -6.90 8.88 -8.51
N ASP A 281 -6.38 8.52 -7.34
CA ASP A 281 -4.98 8.18 -7.15
C ASP A 281 -4.76 6.68 -7.43
N VAL A 282 -3.53 6.31 -7.80
CA VAL A 282 -3.16 4.91 -8.10
C VAL A 282 -1.96 4.50 -7.25
N VAL A 283 -1.95 3.26 -6.76
CA VAL A 283 -0.79 2.63 -6.16
C VAL A 283 -0.38 1.40 -6.94
N SER A 284 0.88 1.40 -7.41
CA SER A 284 1.52 0.25 -8.06
C SER A 284 2.20 -0.64 -7.01
N LEU A 285 2.11 -1.94 -7.20
CA LEU A 285 2.53 -2.97 -6.24
C LEU A 285 3.52 -3.93 -6.90
N PRO A 286 4.73 -3.45 -7.27
CA PRO A 286 5.62 -4.17 -8.16
C PRO A 286 6.05 -5.53 -7.62
N LEU A 287 6.38 -5.64 -6.33
CA LEU A 287 6.89 -6.89 -5.75
C LEU A 287 5.89 -8.04 -5.90
N CYS A 288 4.65 -7.82 -5.48
CA CYS A 288 3.59 -8.82 -5.55
C CYS A 288 3.19 -9.09 -7.01
N ASN A 289 2.97 -8.05 -7.80
CA ASN A 289 2.48 -8.22 -9.17
C ASN A 289 3.52 -8.89 -10.08
N LEU A 290 4.82 -8.53 -9.98
CA LEU A 290 5.89 -9.23 -10.71
C LEU A 290 6.01 -10.70 -10.30
N TYR A 291 5.72 -11.02 -9.03
CA TYR A 291 5.77 -12.38 -8.53
C TYR A 291 4.58 -13.24 -8.98
N LEU A 292 3.35 -12.70 -8.94
CA LEU A 292 2.13 -13.46 -9.21
C LEU A 292 1.77 -13.52 -10.70
N GLN A 293 1.98 -12.41 -11.44
CA GLN A 293 1.43 -12.29 -12.79
C GLN A 293 2.21 -13.11 -13.80
N ASP A 294 1.50 -13.64 -14.81
CA ASP A 294 2.01 -14.44 -15.92
C ASP A 294 2.84 -15.69 -15.52
N ARG A 295 2.63 -16.23 -14.33
CA ARG A 295 3.28 -17.48 -13.89
C ARG A 295 2.61 -18.68 -14.55
N ARG A 296 3.38 -19.38 -15.39
CA ARG A 296 2.96 -20.63 -16.04
C ARG A 296 4.09 -21.65 -15.96
N ALA A 297 3.75 -22.90 -15.67
CA ALA A 297 4.73 -23.97 -15.62
C ALA A 297 5.52 -24.06 -16.94
N ALA A 298 6.83 -24.23 -16.83
CA ALA A 298 7.77 -24.37 -17.94
C ALA A 298 7.76 -23.22 -18.97
N ARG A 299 7.30 -22.00 -18.59
CA ARG A 299 7.33 -20.82 -19.44
C ARG A 299 7.88 -19.60 -18.69
N THR A 300 8.79 -18.86 -19.35
CA THR A 300 9.25 -17.56 -18.84
C THR A 300 8.10 -16.55 -18.88
N PRO A 301 7.84 -15.81 -17.80
CA PRO A 301 6.87 -14.72 -17.79
C PRO A 301 7.19 -13.67 -18.88
N ARG A 302 6.20 -13.21 -19.61
CA ARG A 302 6.33 -12.21 -20.70
C ARG A 302 5.66 -10.90 -20.37
N MET A 303 4.64 -10.93 -19.49
CA MET A 303 3.92 -9.76 -19.01
C MET A 303 4.36 -9.49 -17.57
N ARG A 304 4.77 -8.24 -17.31
CA ARG A 304 5.34 -7.88 -15.99
C ARG A 304 4.29 -7.69 -14.90
N GLY A 305 3.03 -7.46 -15.25
CA GLY A 305 1.93 -7.26 -14.30
C GLY A 305 1.95 -5.89 -13.59
N ILE A 306 2.76 -4.95 -14.06
CA ILE A 306 2.81 -3.58 -13.55
C ILE A 306 1.87 -2.70 -14.38
N THR A 307 1.14 -1.80 -13.71
CA THR A 307 0.26 -0.82 -14.37
C THR A 307 1.05 0.24 -15.18
N LEU A 308 0.35 1.08 -15.91
CA LEU A 308 0.90 2.14 -16.78
C LEU A 308 1.33 3.37 -15.96
N VAL A 309 2.40 3.23 -15.17
CA VAL A 309 2.87 4.23 -14.21
C VAL A 309 3.20 5.56 -14.87
N HIS A 310 3.96 5.52 -15.99
CA HIS A 310 4.40 6.75 -16.66
C HIS A 310 3.25 7.47 -17.35
N GLU A 311 2.32 6.76 -17.95
CA GLU A 311 1.15 7.31 -18.63
C GLU A 311 0.17 7.94 -17.62
N LEU A 312 -0.01 7.31 -16.47
CA LEU A 312 -0.81 7.83 -15.37
C LEU A 312 -0.19 9.12 -14.82
N ASP A 313 1.11 9.13 -14.52
CA ASP A 313 1.84 10.31 -14.03
C ASP A 313 1.80 11.45 -15.05
N ALA A 314 2.05 11.16 -16.33
CA ALA A 314 1.97 12.15 -17.42
C ALA A 314 0.57 12.75 -17.58
N ALA A 315 -0.48 12.03 -17.21
CA ALA A 315 -1.87 12.51 -17.20
C ALA A 315 -2.21 13.29 -15.91
N GLY A 316 -1.28 13.43 -14.97
CA GLY A 316 -1.45 14.13 -13.70
C GLY A 316 -2.12 13.30 -12.60
N VAL A 317 -2.18 11.99 -12.75
CA VAL A 317 -2.59 11.07 -11.67
C VAL A 317 -1.45 10.95 -10.67
N ARG A 318 -1.74 11.07 -9.37
CA ARG A 318 -0.74 10.76 -8.35
C ARG A 318 -0.53 9.25 -8.29
N VAL A 319 0.67 8.81 -8.62
CA VAL A 319 1.07 7.41 -8.56
C VAL A 319 2.01 7.20 -7.39
N ALA A 320 1.72 6.21 -6.57
CA ALA A 320 2.57 5.77 -5.48
C ALA A 320 2.98 4.30 -5.67
N PHE A 321 3.93 3.86 -4.85
CA PHE A 321 4.39 2.48 -4.80
C PHE A 321 4.32 1.98 -3.36
N ALA A 322 4.02 0.69 -3.16
CA ALA A 322 3.91 0.09 -1.85
C ALA A 322 4.36 -1.38 -1.86
N SER A 323 4.56 -1.95 -0.67
CA SER A 323 5.12 -3.29 -0.50
C SER A 323 4.11 -4.42 -0.74
N ASP A 324 2.82 -4.18 -0.47
CA ASP A 324 1.72 -5.12 -0.58
C ASP A 324 1.85 -6.33 0.37
N ASN A 325 1.76 -7.55 -0.14
CA ASN A 325 1.85 -8.79 0.62
C ASN A 325 3.28 -9.09 1.09
N THR A 326 3.39 -9.77 2.22
CA THR A 326 4.68 -10.15 2.82
C THR A 326 4.60 -11.53 3.43
N ARG A 327 5.40 -12.47 2.92
CA ARG A 327 5.53 -13.85 3.39
C ARG A 327 4.19 -14.54 3.59
N ASP A 328 3.33 -14.38 2.60
CA ASP A 328 2.02 -15.01 2.52
C ASP A 328 1.82 -15.67 1.14
N PRO A 329 0.70 -16.37 0.88
CA PRO A 329 0.46 -17.05 -0.38
C PRO A 329 0.48 -16.18 -1.63
N PHE A 330 0.26 -14.86 -1.53
CA PHE A 330 0.36 -13.94 -2.67
C PHE A 330 1.81 -13.55 -2.96
N TYR A 331 2.63 -13.37 -1.91
CA TYR A 331 4.05 -13.05 -2.04
C TYR A 331 4.88 -13.75 -0.97
N ALA A 332 5.67 -14.74 -1.39
CA ALA A 332 6.44 -15.61 -0.48
C ALA A 332 7.61 -14.93 0.23
N TYR A 333 8.00 -13.75 -0.21
CA TYR A 333 9.17 -12.99 0.24
C TYR A 333 8.75 -11.71 0.93
N GLY A 334 9.68 -10.75 1.02
CA GLY A 334 9.45 -9.43 1.57
C GLY A 334 9.65 -9.37 3.09
N ASP A 335 9.84 -8.16 3.56
CA ASP A 335 9.99 -7.81 4.97
C ASP A 335 9.56 -6.36 5.24
N LEU A 336 8.75 -5.78 4.34
CA LEU A 336 8.25 -4.41 4.41
C LEU A 336 9.38 -3.36 4.31
N ASP A 337 10.45 -3.67 3.54
CA ASP A 337 11.51 -2.73 3.22
C ASP A 337 11.13 -1.89 1.99
N MET A 338 10.81 -0.62 2.22
CA MET A 338 10.45 0.31 1.14
C MET A 338 11.62 0.65 0.21
N LEU A 339 12.88 0.42 0.62
CA LEU A 339 14.02 0.52 -0.30
C LEU A 339 14.02 -0.60 -1.35
N GLU A 340 13.53 -1.79 -0.97
CA GLU A 340 13.33 -2.88 -1.93
C GLU A 340 12.26 -2.51 -2.97
N VAL A 341 11.15 -1.91 -2.54
CA VAL A 341 10.10 -1.39 -3.43
C VAL A 341 10.64 -0.33 -4.38
N MET A 342 11.46 0.60 -3.87
CA MET A 342 12.07 1.66 -4.69
C MET A 342 13.05 1.14 -5.75
N ARG A 343 13.65 -0.03 -5.52
CA ARG A 343 14.61 -0.64 -6.44
C ARG A 343 13.93 -1.24 -7.67
N GLU A 344 12.75 -1.77 -7.54
CA GLU A 344 11.98 -2.40 -8.64
C GLU A 344 11.26 -1.38 -9.52
#